data_c0ead39b6381f7bddddf4af2ab69be45
#
_entry.id   c0ead39b6381f7bddddf4af2ab69be45
#
_cell.length_a   1.000
_cell.length_b   1.000
_cell.length_c   1.000
_cell.angle_alpha   90.00
_cell.angle_beta   90.00
_cell.angle_gamma   90.00
#
_symmetry.space_group_name_H-M   'P 1'
#
loop_
_entity.id
_entity.type
_entity.pdbx_description
1 polymer ?
#
loop_
_entity_poly.entity_id
_entity_poly.type
_entity_poly.pdbx_seq_one_letter_code
_entity_poly.pdbx_strand_id
1 'polypeptide(L)'
;MTHFYLRLAIFSIGLSIGVYLGYRTGTHNAIKASTNSQMVKHLPSYERWALKMGIQRELLPWDTLRYSGTTFMLEADVLFKTINVLCVIIIRKYKNVEAAEDTWAKGCNHIQYVETVSKDNKNKKLPARRTREHSSWILLCNLVLNIDKRHDWVIVVNDNTFAIMENLRYHLADLNPSDKYYLGYAVKFWSTIYNSNEAGYVLSRGAVETFQKAYSETECLNHIYWNREDFYLGKYLANLNITPIDTKDKDGLSIFHPYSWNHVFFPGESHYKTGVFPARCCSKKSVTFMGIEADKMYTYHYFLYKLQIFTKGTLGNVPMKSEPDERVWKSFLKERNIHDENITADQYYKVWTDLINEPTSFAARMKKDTVDYS
;
A
#
# COMPACT_ATOMS: atom_id res chain seq x y z
N MET A 1 49.69 49.89 -41.30
CA MET A 1 49.03 49.83 -39.95
C MET A 1 47.56 49.48 -40.02
N THR A 2 46.77 49.91 -40.96
CA THR A 2 45.32 49.65 -41.08
C THR A 2 44.95 48.16 -41.18
N HIS A 3 45.72 47.34 -41.90
CA HIS A 3 45.44 45.89 -42.00
C HIS A 3 45.65 45.07 -40.71
N PHE A 4 46.50 45.54 -39.82
CA PHE A 4 46.74 44.89 -38.54
C PHE A 4 45.58 45.11 -37.60
N TYR A 5 45.07 46.33 -37.50
CA TYR A 5 43.91 46.64 -36.68
C TYR A 5 42.61 45.95 -37.14
N LEU A 6 42.46 45.83 -38.48
CA LEU A 6 41.31 45.10 -39.02
C LEU A 6 41.31 43.60 -38.64
N ARG A 7 42.48 42.95 -38.69
CA ARG A 7 42.64 41.53 -38.30
C ARG A 7 42.40 41.38 -36.77
N LEU A 8 42.87 42.28 -35.98
CA LEU A 8 42.66 42.28 -34.51
C LEU A 8 41.18 42.46 -34.15
N ALA A 9 40.47 43.33 -34.87
CA ALA A 9 39.03 43.55 -34.69
C ALA A 9 38.21 42.29 -35.08
N ILE A 10 38.55 41.63 -36.21
CA ILE A 10 37.88 40.41 -36.63
C ILE A 10 38.12 39.28 -35.64
N PHE A 11 39.35 39.15 -35.11
CA PHE A 11 39.67 38.17 -34.10
C PHE A 11 38.91 38.36 -32.79
N SER A 12 38.83 39.61 -32.28
CA SER A 12 38.08 39.93 -31.05
C SER A 12 36.57 39.71 -31.20
N ILE A 13 36.00 40.02 -32.36
CA ILE A 13 34.59 39.72 -32.67
C ILE A 13 34.35 38.20 -32.70
N GLY A 14 35.19 37.42 -33.36
CA GLY A 14 35.11 35.97 -33.42
C GLY A 14 35.25 35.32 -32.05
N LEU A 15 36.15 35.80 -31.21
CA LEU A 15 36.31 35.34 -29.83
C LEU A 15 35.08 35.64 -28.97
N SER A 16 34.53 36.83 -29.09
CA SER A 16 33.32 37.21 -28.35
C SER A 16 32.09 36.42 -28.75
N ILE A 17 31.94 36.13 -30.06
CA ILE A 17 30.87 35.26 -30.57
C ILE A 17 31.09 33.82 -30.09
N GLY A 18 32.28 33.27 -30.11
CA GLY A 18 32.63 31.94 -29.65
C GLY A 18 32.37 31.75 -28.17
N VAL A 19 32.77 32.74 -27.32
CA VAL A 19 32.49 32.72 -25.88
C VAL A 19 30.99 32.78 -25.60
N TYR A 20 30.25 33.65 -26.30
CA TYR A 20 28.80 33.80 -26.16
C TYR A 20 28.06 32.49 -26.54
N LEU A 21 28.43 31.88 -27.67
CA LEU A 21 27.85 30.59 -28.10
C LEU A 21 28.21 29.46 -27.12
N GLY A 22 29.47 29.39 -26.69
CA GLY A 22 29.91 28.41 -25.68
C GLY A 22 29.20 28.59 -24.34
N TYR A 23 28.99 29.81 -23.89
CA TYR A 23 28.22 30.10 -22.67
C TYR A 23 26.75 29.65 -22.84
N ARG A 24 26.12 29.98 -23.96
CA ARG A 24 24.71 29.64 -24.24
C ARG A 24 24.49 28.11 -24.34
N THR A 25 25.40 27.35 -24.98
CA THR A 25 25.34 25.92 -25.06
C THR A 25 25.63 25.26 -23.71
N GLY A 26 26.59 25.79 -22.94
CA GLY A 26 26.92 25.33 -21.59
C GLY A 26 25.77 25.51 -20.61
N THR A 27 25.13 26.70 -20.63
CA THR A 27 23.95 26.96 -19.78
C THR A 27 22.73 26.11 -20.18
N HIS A 28 22.52 25.87 -21.49
CA HIS A 28 21.41 25.02 -21.96
C HIS A 28 21.60 23.55 -21.54
N ASN A 29 22.82 23.04 -21.58
CA ASN A 29 23.13 21.69 -21.11
C ASN A 29 23.09 21.58 -19.58
N ALA A 30 23.54 22.60 -18.85
CA ALA A 30 23.43 22.66 -17.41
C ALA A 30 21.97 22.77 -16.93
N ILE A 31 21.13 23.54 -17.62
CA ILE A 31 19.69 23.62 -17.34
C ILE A 31 19.00 22.29 -17.64
N LYS A 32 19.31 21.62 -18.76
CA LYS A 32 18.77 20.27 -19.04
C LYS A 32 19.21 19.23 -18.01
N ALA A 33 20.48 19.24 -17.61
CA ALA A 33 20.98 18.31 -16.59
C ALA A 33 20.37 18.62 -15.21
N SER A 34 20.21 19.89 -14.85
CA SER A 34 19.56 20.33 -13.61
C SER A 34 18.05 20.00 -13.60
N THR A 35 17.35 20.20 -14.71
CA THR A 35 15.91 19.86 -14.84
C THR A 35 15.71 18.35 -14.76
N ASN A 36 16.54 17.55 -15.42
CA ASN A 36 16.46 16.09 -15.29
C ASN A 36 16.77 15.61 -13.87
N SER A 37 17.77 16.19 -13.21
CA SER A 37 18.10 15.85 -11.82
C SER A 37 16.99 16.24 -10.84
N GLN A 38 16.32 17.38 -11.05
CA GLN A 38 15.18 17.82 -10.24
C GLN A 38 13.93 16.96 -10.53
N MET A 39 13.67 16.61 -11.80
CA MET A 39 12.59 15.70 -12.17
C MET A 39 12.73 14.31 -11.49
N VAL A 40 13.95 13.75 -11.49
CA VAL A 40 14.22 12.47 -10.83
C VAL A 40 14.00 12.55 -9.30
N LYS A 41 14.28 13.68 -8.67
CA LYS A 41 14.06 13.86 -7.23
C LYS A 41 12.58 13.93 -6.83
N HIS A 42 11.70 14.35 -7.72
CA HIS A 42 10.25 14.48 -7.47
C HIS A 42 9.42 13.30 -7.98
N LEU A 43 10.04 12.33 -8.67
CA LEU A 43 9.34 11.13 -9.07
C LEU A 43 8.90 10.32 -7.84
N PRO A 44 7.71 9.66 -7.88
CA PRO A 44 7.33 8.67 -6.89
C PRO A 44 8.43 7.60 -6.70
N SER A 45 8.53 7.01 -5.53
CA SER A 45 9.58 6.04 -5.19
C SER A 45 9.66 4.88 -6.20
N TYR A 46 8.51 4.35 -6.58
CA TYR A 46 8.42 3.30 -7.61
C TYR A 46 8.99 3.73 -8.97
N GLU A 47 8.69 4.94 -9.43
CA GLU A 47 9.22 5.43 -10.71
C GLU A 47 10.74 5.57 -10.69
N ARG A 48 11.33 5.96 -9.57
CA ARG A 48 12.79 5.97 -9.40
C ARG A 48 13.38 4.58 -9.49
N TRP A 49 12.74 3.62 -8.84
CA TRP A 49 13.14 2.21 -8.91
C TRP A 49 13.03 1.68 -10.35
N ALA A 50 11.92 1.91 -11.04
CA ALA A 50 11.72 1.49 -12.43
C ALA A 50 12.78 2.06 -13.37
N LEU A 51 13.15 3.33 -13.20
CA LEU A 51 14.25 3.94 -13.96
C LEU A 51 15.61 3.29 -13.66
N LYS A 52 15.91 2.98 -12.41
CA LYS A 52 17.15 2.26 -12.03
C LYS A 52 17.21 0.86 -12.65
N MET A 53 16.07 0.18 -12.73
CA MET A 53 15.95 -1.15 -13.33
C MET A 53 15.93 -1.13 -14.87
N GLY A 54 15.91 0.04 -15.49
CA GLY A 54 15.88 0.18 -16.96
C GLY A 54 14.56 -0.30 -17.57
N ILE A 55 13.44 -0.25 -16.84
CA ILE A 55 12.14 -0.70 -17.32
C ILE A 55 11.66 0.25 -18.41
N GLN A 56 11.54 -0.29 -19.62
CA GLN A 56 10.93 0.40 -20.75
C GLN A 56 9.47 -0.02 -20.85
N ARG A 57 8.57 0.97 -20.83
CA ARG A 57 7.13 0.73 -20.92
C ARG A 57 6.67 0.87 -22.35
N GLU A 58 6.03 -0.17 -22.85
CA GLU A 58 5.30 -0.13 -24.11
C GLU A 58 3.79 -0.02 -23.81
N LEU A 59 3.10 0.84 -24.55
CA LEU A 59 1.65 0.90 -24.50
C LEU A 59 1.09 -0.23 -25.35
N LEU A 60 0.75 -1.33 -24.70
CA LEU A 60 0.10 -2.45 -25.37
C LEU A 60 -1.41 -2.27 -25.41
N PRO A 61 -2.05 -2.51 -26.55
CA PRO A 61 -3.52 -2.61 -26.62
C PRO A 61 -4.03 -3.72 -25.70
N TRP A 62 -5.12 -3.48 -25.01
CA TRP A 62 -5.71 -4.46 -24.08
C TRP A 62 -6.02 -5.81 -24.75
N ASP A 63 -6.38 -5.79 -26.03
CA ASP A 63 -6.66 -6.98 -26.82
C ASP A 63 -5.42 -7.88 -26.95
N THR A 64 -4.25 -7.29 -27.07
CA THR A 64 -2.97 -8.01 -27.17
C THR A 64 -2.63 -8.76 -25.89
N LEU A 65 -2.93 -8.19 -24.73
CA LEU A 65 -2.75 -8.84 -23.41
C LEU A 65 -3.66 -10.05 -23.23
N ARG A 66 -4.77 -10.09 -23.95
CA ARG A 66 -5.82 -11.10 -23.75
C ARG A 66 -5.66 -12.34 -24.63
N TYR A 67 -5.17 -12.16 -25.85
CA TYR A 67 -5.11 -13.22 -26.87
C TYR A 67 -3.72 -13.79 -27.09
N SER A 68 -2.71 -13.18 -26.53
CA SER A 68 -1.38 -13.62 -26.85
C SER A 68 -0.86 -14.61 -25.81
N GLY A 69 -0.59 -15.82 -26.26
CA GLY A 69 0.47 -16.63 -25.68
C GLY A 69 1.84 -15.95 -25.84
N THR A 70 1.89 -14.62 -25.96
CA THR A 70 3.07 -13.82 -26.14
C THR A 70 3.73 -13.50 -24.80
N THR A 71 5.02 -13.57 -24.82
CA THR A 71 6.00 -13.42 -23.74
C THR A 71 6.16 -11.98 -23.23
N PHE A 72 5.07 -11.20 -23.11
CA PHE A 72 5.17 -9.89 -22.49
C PHE A 72 5.30 -10.04 -20.98
N MET A 73 6.35 -9.46 -20.43
CA MET A 73 6.55 -9.41 -18.99
C MET A 73 5.87 -8.15 -18.43
N LEU A 74 4.86 -8.35 -17.62
CA LEU A 74 4.20 -7.24 -16.91
C LEU A 74 5.13 -6.68 -15.83
N GLU A 75 5.00 -5.40 -15.51
CA GLU A 75 5.76 -4.79 -14.38
C GLU A 75 5.51 -5.54 -13.07
N ALA A 76 4.30 -6.05 -12.84
CA ALA A 76 3.97 -6.89 -11.68
C ALA A 76 4.78 -8.19 -11.65
N ASP A 77 5.06 -8.80 -12.80
CA ASP A 77 5.88 -10.03 -12.89
C ASP A 77 7.35 -9.73 -12.60
N VAL A 78 7.84 -8.57 -13.04
CA VAL A 78 9.19 -8.09 -12.70
C VAL A 78 9.30 -7.90 -11.19
N LEU A 79 8.34 -7.21 -10.59
CA LEU A 79 8.28 -7.01 -9.14
C LEU A 79 8.22 -8.35 -8.37
N PHE A 80 7.41 -9.31 -8.86
CA PHE A 80 7.31 -10.63 -8.24
C PHE A 80 8.65 -11.39 -8.23
N LYS A 81 9.40 -11.30 -9.33
CA LYS A 81 10.71 -11.96 -9.48
C LYS A 81 11.82 -11.25 -8.70
N THR A 82 11.72 -9.91 -8.59
CA THR A 82 12.79 -9.08 -7.99
C THR A 82 12.64 -8.93 -6.49
N ILE A 83 11.40 -8.85 -5.97
CA ILE A 83 11.09 -8.59 -4.57
C ILE A 83 10.51 -9.85 -3.94
N ASN A 84 11.33 -10.54 -3.17
CA ASN A 84 10.95 -11.79 -2.52
C ASN A 84 10.18 -11.51 -1.22
N VAL A 85 8.92 -11.95 -1.18
CA VAL A 85 8.02 -11.74 -0.03
C VAL A 85 7.58 -13.09 0.53
N LEU A 86 7.89 -13.32 1.81
CA LEU A 86 7.30 -14.38 2.61
C LEU A 86 5.98 -13.90 3.21
N CYS A 87 4.91 -14.65 3.01
CA CYS A 87 3.63 -14.42 3.67
C CYS A 87 3.49 -15.34 4.89
N VAL A 88 3.29 -14.76 6.05
CA VAL A 88 2.99 -15.45 7.30
C VAL A 88 1.52 -15.27 7.63
N ILE A 89 0.74 -16.34 7.61
CA ILE A 89 -0.70 -16.33 7.87
C ILE A 89 -0.99 -16.92 9.24
N ILE A 90 -1.61 -16.14 10.11
CA ILE A 90 -2.04 -16.57 11.45
C ILE A 90 -3.40 -17.23 11.33
N ILE A 91 -3.46 -18.55 11.56
CA ILE A 91 -4.65 -19.35 11.35
C ILE A 91 -5.59 -19.27 12.55
N ARG A 92 -6.83 -18.83 12.30
CA ARG A 92 -7.97 -18.90 13.22
C ARG A 92 -9.10 -19.75 12.68
N LYS A 93 -9.29 -19.77 11.33
CA LYS A 93 -10.29 -20.57 10.61
C LYS A 93 -9.67 -21.14 9.33
N TYR A 94 -9.56 -22.45 9.23
CA TYR A 94 -8.95 -23.11 8.06
C TYR A 94 -9.66 -22.77 6.74
N LYS A 95 -11.00 -22.61 6.75
CA LYS A 95 -11.75 -22.20 5.55
C LYS A 95 -11.26 -20.88 4.94
N ASN A 96 -10.83 -19.93 5.78
CA ASN A 96 -10.28 -18.66 5.30
C ASN A 96 -8.88 -18.87 4.70
N VAL A 97 -8.08 -19.77 5.27
CA VAL A 97 -6.76 -20.10 4.73
C VAL A 97 -6.88 -20.72 3.34
N GLU A 98 -7.77 -21.70 3.16
CA GLU A 98 -8.05 -22.32 1.86
C GLU A 98 -8.43 -21.26 0.83
N ALA A 99 -9.33 -20.33 1.20
CA ALA A 99 -9.72 -19.24 0.32
C ALA A 99 -8.56 -18.25 0.02
N ALA A 100 -7.69 -17.97 0.98
CA ALA A 100 -6.52 -17.14 0.77
C ALA A 100 -5.54 -17.80 -0.19
N GLU A 101 -5.26 -19.10 -0.03
CA GLU A 101 -4.40 -19.90 -0.92
C GLU A 101 -4.94 -19.95 -2.35
N ASP A 102 -6.25 -20.08 -2.50
CA ASP A 102 -6.90 -20.08 -3.82
C ASP A 102 -6.90 -18.73 -4.51
N THR A 103 -6.73 -17.66 -3.75
CA THR A 103 -6.88 -16.28 -4.24
C THR A 103 -5.58 -15.48 -4.12
N TRP A 104 -5.49 -14.57 -3.20
CA TRP A 104 -4.45 -13.57 -3.11
C TRP A 104 -3.09 -14.11 -2.67
N ALA A 105 -3.05 -15.22 -1.91
CA ALA A 105 -1.80 -15.79 -1.44
C ALA A 105 -0.96 -16.43 -2.55
N LYS A 106 -1.54 -16.67 -3.73
CA LYS A 106 -0.78 -16.99 -4.96
C LYS A 106 0.21 -15.91 -5.36
N GLY A 107 -0.01 -14.67 -4.91
CA GLY A 107 0.92 -13.57 -5.06
C GLY A 107 2.12 -13.59 -4.11
N CYS A 108 2.20 -14.52 -3.15
CA CYS A 108 3.35 -14.70 -2.26
C CYS A 108 4.44 -15.52 -2.94
N ASN A 109 5.72 -15.22 -2.64
CA ASN A 109 6.81 -16.10 -3.11
C ASN A 109 6.89 -17.38 -2.26
N HIS A 110 6.63 -17.26 -0.95
CA HIS A 110 6.55 -18.38 -0.01
C HIS A 110 5.47 -18.08 1.03
N ILE A 111 4.90 -19.14 1.60
CA ILE A 111 3.88 -19.04 2.64
C ILE A 111 4.32 -19.88 3.85
N GLN A 112 4.15 -19.32 5.04
CA GLN A 112 4.29 -20.01 6.32
C GLN A 112 3.06 -19.73 7.18
N TYR A 113 2.77 -20.65 8.11
CA TYR A 113 1.57 -20.60 8.94
C TYR A 113 1.91 -20.56 10.42
N VAL A 114 1.16 -19.73 11.15
CA VAL A 114 1.11 -19.73 12.61
C VAL A 114 -0.18 -20.40 13.02
N GLU A 115 -0.13 -21.67 13.33
CA GLU A 115 -1.29 -22.47 13.71
C GLU A 115 -1.72 -22.22 15.15
N THR A 116 -2.67 -21.35 15.35
CA THR A 116 -3.23 -21.04 16.67
C THR A 116 -4.41 -21.95 17.06
N VAL A 117 -4.87 -22.79 16.11
CA VAL A 117 -6.01 -23.71 16.27
C VAL A 117 -5.65 -25.06 15.68
N SER A 118 -5.90 -26.17 16.39
CA SER A 118 -5.65 -27.51 15.85
C SER A 118 -6.66 -27.88 14.75
N LYS A 119 -6.15 -28.50 13.66
CA LYS A 119 -6.93 -28.94 12.50
C LYS A 119 -8.03 -29.95 12.88
N ASP A 120 -7.79 -30.76 13.91
CA ASP A 120 -8.69 -31.85 14.36
C ASP A 120 -9.88 -31.34 15.19
N ASN A 121 -9.90 -30.04 15.56
CA ASN A 121 -10.92 -29.45 16.42
C ASN A 121 -11.92 -28.56 15.67
N LYS A 122 -12.32 -28.95 14.45
CA LYS A 122 -13.29 -28.18 13.63
C LYS A 122 -14.59 -27.82 14.37
N ASN A 123 -14.95 -28.54 15.45
CA ASN A 123 -16.24 -28.38 16.17
C ASN A 123 -16.14 -28.23 17.68
N LYS A 124 -14.97 -28.17 18.29
CA LYS A 124 -14.86 -27.98 19.74
C LYS A 124 -14.51 -26.54 20.08
N LYS A 125 -15.35 -25.90 20.91
CA LYS A 125 -14.98 -24.65 21.58
C LYS A 125 -13.65 -24.88 22.30
N LEU A 126 -12.63 -24.12 21.94
CA LEU A 126 -11.33 -24.16 22.59
C LEU A 126 -11.49 -24.03 24.11
N PRO A 127 -10.77 -24.83 24.91
CA PRO A 127 -10.77 -24.67 26.35
C PRO A 127 -10.36 -23.24 26.71
N ALA A 128 -11.06 -22.64 27.67
CA ALA A 128 -10.87 -21.25 28.08
C ALA A 128 -9.45 -20.95 28.65
N ARG A 129 -8.65 -21.97 28.86
CA ARG A 129 -7.27 -21.90 29.35
C ARG A 129 -6.34 -22.49 28.31
N ARG A 130 -5.83 -21.64 27.38
CA ARG A 130 -4.71 -22.04 26.51
C ARG A 130 -3.47 -22.24 27.40
N THR A 131 -2.82 -23.38 27.23
CA THR A 131 -1.49 -23.58 27.82
C THR A 131 -0.54 -22.51 27.24
N ARG A 132 0.42 -22.07 28.05
CA ARG A 132 1.39 -21.01 27.71
C ARG A 132 2.11 -21.28 26.39
N GLU A 133 2.33 -22.56 26.06
CA GLU A 133 3.02 -23.05 24.87
C GLU A 133 2.29 -22.81 23.54
N HIS A 134 0.97 -22.61 23.56
CA HIS A 134 0.14 -22.36 22.38
C HIS A 134 -0.30 -20.90 22.24
N SER A 135 0.40 -19.97 22.89
CA SER A 135 0.17 -18.54 22.68
C SER A 135 0.56 -18.16 21.26
N SER A 136 -0.30 -17.40 20.57
CA SER A 136 -0.01 -16.88 19.23
C SER A 136 1.29 -16.08 19.17
N TRP A 137 1.67 -15.40 20.27
CA TRP A 137 2.94 -14.72 20.38
C TRP A 137 4.13 -15.69 20.33
N ILE A 138 4.10 -16.77 21.13
CA ILE A 138 5.24 -17.72 21.18
C ILE A 138 5.40 -18.37 19.80
N LEU A 139 4.31 -18.79 19.19
CA LEU A 139 4.34 -19.37 17.84
C LEU A 139 4.90 -18.42 16.81
N LEU A 140 4.45 -17.15 16.84
CA LEU A 140 4.96 -16.12 15.93
C LEU A 140 6.43 -15.80 16.22
N CYS A 141 6.82 -15.67 17.50
CA CYS A 141 8.20 -15.37 17.89
C CYS A 141 9.15 -16.47 17.41
N ASN A 142 8.81 -17.74 17.65
CA ASN A 142 9.58 -18.88 17.17
C ASN A 142 9.67 -18.91 15.64
N LEU A 143 8.58 -18.56 14.96
CA LEU A 143 8.59 -18.46 13.51
C LEU A 143 9.55 -17.37 13.05
N VAL A 144 9.49 -16.16 13.64
CA VAL A 144 10.36 -15.03 13.26
C VAL A 144 11.85 -15.36 13.54
N LEU A 145 12.14 -16.08 14.62
CA LEU A 145 13.51 -16.54 14.93
C LEU A 145 14.06 -17.51 13.88
N ASN A 146 13.20 -18.24 13.18
CA ASN A 146 13.58 -19.26 12.21
C ASN A 146 13.33 -18.86 10.74
N ILE A 147 12.96 -17.60 10.46
CA ILE A 147 12.80 -17.12 9.08
C ILE A 147 14.14 -17.16 8.35
N ASP A 148 14.13 -17.75 7.15
CA ASP A 148 15.29 -17.82 6.28
C ASP A 148 15.64 -16.43 5.72
N LYS A 149 16.93 -16.09 5.74
CA LYS A 149 17.50 -14.80 5.26
C LYS A 149 17.35 -14.56 3.74
N ARG A 150 16.94 -15.61 2.98
CA ARG A 150 16.66 -15.46 1.54
C ARG A 150 15.44 -14.58 1.24
N HIS A 151 14.56 -14.36 2.23
CA HIS A 151 13.40 -13.51 2.07
C HIS A 151 13.76 -12.04 2.31
N ASP A 152 13.43 -11.17 1.36
CA ASP A 152 13.67 -9.73 1.49
C ASP A 152 12.68 -9.08 2.44
N TRP A 153 11.44 -9.56 2.39
CA TRP A 153 10.32 -9.01 3.14
C TRP A 153 9.43 -10.12 3.70
N VAL A 154 8.85 -9.85 4.84
CA VAL A 154 7.91 -10.74 5.53
C VAL A 154 6.64 -9.97 5.80
N ILE A 155 5.52 -10.37 5.21
CA ILE A 155 4.21 -9.84 5.58
C ILE A 155 3.52 -10.80 6.55
N VAL A 156 3.03 -10.29 7.67
CA VAL A 156 2.26 -11.04 8.67
C VAL A 156 0.82 -10.57 8.64
N VAL A 157 -0.11 -11.48 8.43
CA VAL A 157 -1.54 -11.20 8.32
C VAL A 157 -2.38 -12.25 9.05
N ASN A 158 -3.61 -11.91 9.40
CA ASN A 158 -4.60 -12.89 9.84
C ASN A 158 -5.20 -13.61 8.63
N ASP A 159 -5.76 -14.80 8.87
CA ASP A 159 -6.43 -15.62 7.86
C ASP A 159 -7.65 -14.93 7.20
N ASN A 160 -8.24 -13.93 7.86
CA ASN A 160 -9.34 -13.12 7.34
C ASN A 160 -8.89 -11.78 6.73
N THR A 161 -7.64 -11.69 6.30
CA THR A 161 -7.09 -10.54 5.58
C THR A 161 -7.03 -10.83 4.09
N PHE A 162 -7.45 -9.88 3.27
CA PHE A 162 -7.21 -9.90 1.82
C PHE A 162 -6.04 -8.96 1.51
N ALA A 163 -5.00 -9.48 0.88
CA ALA A 163 -3.81 -8.70 0.52
C ALA A 163 -3.65 -8.59 -1.00
N ILE A 164 -3.26 -7.40 -1.46
CA ILE A 164 -2.95 -7.11 -2.87
C ILE A 164 -1.42 -7.06 -2.98
N MET A 165 -0.84 -8.19 -3.34
CA MET A 165 0.61 -8.41 -3.30
C MET A 165 1.38 -7.58 -4.33
N GLU A 166 0.77 -7.23 -5.45
CA GLU A 166 1.31 -6.33 -6.46
C GLU A 166 1.49 -4.92 -5.89
N ASN A 167 0.46 -4.42 -5.18
CA ASN A 167 0.54 -3.12 -4.52
C ASN A 167 1.57 -3.12 -3.39
N LEU A 168 1.67 -4.22 -2.63
CA LEU A 168 2.72 -4.35 -1.62
C LEU A 168 4.10 -4.17 -2.26
N ARG A 169 4.41 -4.93 -3.30
CA ARG A 169 5.70 -4.84 -3.97
C ARG A 169 5.96 -3.47 -4.60
N TYR A 170 4.91 -2.83 -5.13
CA TYR A 170 4.99 -1.45 -5.61
C TYR A 170 5.51 -0.49 -4.53
N HIS A 171 5.00 -0.62 -3.28
CA HIS A 171 5.44 0.22 -2.17
C HIS A 171 6.83 -0.15 -1.64
N LEU A 172 7.23 -1.42 -1.76
CA LEU A 172 8.53 -1.92 -1.29
C LEU A 172 9.67 -1.69 -2.29
N ALA A 173 9.38 -1.41 -3.55
CA ALA A 173 10.34 -1.46 -4.65
C ALA A 173 11.57 -0.57 -4.45
N ASP A 174 11.41 0.65 -3.94
CA ASP A 174 12.51 1.61 -3.73
C ASP A 174 13.15 1.51 -2.32
N LEU A 175 12.68 0.58 -1.48
CA LEU A 175 13.20 0.37 -0.14
C LEU A 175 14.30 -0.69 -0.15
N ASN A 176 15.35 -0.46 0.65
CA ASN A 176 16.40 -1.45 0.82
C ASN A 176 16.00 -2.49 1.89
N PRO A 177 15.83 -3.77 1.55
CA PRO A 177 15.40 -4.79 2.50
C PRO A 177 16.41 -5.05 3.63
N SER A 178 17.67 -4.60 3.49
CA SER A 178 18.69 -4.72 4.56
C SER A 178 18.52 -3.67 5.66
N ASP A 179 17.76 -2.61 5.42
CA ASP A 179 17.43 -1.62 6.44
C ASP A 179 16.31 -2.14 7.35
N LYS A 180 16.13 -1.51 8.51
CA LYS A 180 15.19 -1.97 9.55
C LYS A 180 13.83 -1.34 9.38
N TYR A 181 12.98 -1.92 8.52
CA TYR A 181 11.60 -1.44 8.29
C TYR A 181 10.58 -2.29 9.05
N TYR A 182 9.63 -1.59 9.69
CA TYR A 182 8.44 -2.15 10.30
C TYR A 182 7.22 -1.35 9.82
N LEU A 183 6.55 -1.84 8.78
CA LEU A 183 5.51 -1.14 8.02
C LEU A 183 4.13 -1.73 8.35
N GLY A 184 3.10 -0.89 8.44
CA GLY A 184 1.74 -1.33 8.72
C GLY A 184 0.86 -0.19 9.23
N TYR A 185 -0.23 -0.53 9.89
CA TYR A 185 -1.11 0.43 10.56
C TYR A 185 -0.70 0.56 12.04
N ALA A 186 -0.02 1.67 12.35
CA ALA A 186 0.52 1.91 13.68
C ALA A 186 -0.56 2.34 14.67
N VAL A 187 -0.61 1.65 15.81
CA VAL A 187 -1.47 1.96 16.95
C VAL A 187 -0.63 2.12 18.21
N LYS A 188 -1.17 2.82 19.20
CA LYS A 188 -0.54 3.00 20.50
C LYS A 188 -1.38 2.36 21.60
N PHE A 189 -0.74 1.53 22.39
CA PHE A 189 -1.35 0.97 23.60
C PHE A 189 -0.37 1.12 24.78
N TRP A 190 -0.82 1.81 25.83
CA TRP A 190 0.05 2.33 26.88
C TRP A 190 1.22 3.13 26.30
N SER A 191 2.45 2.75 26.62
CA SER A 191 3.68 3.39 26.11
C SER A 191 4.19 2.77 24.81
N THR A 192 3.65 1.63 24.37
CA THR A 192 4.14 0.88 23.20
C THR A 192 3.39 1.30 21.95
N ILE A 193 4.15 1.64 20.90
CA ILE A 193 3.65 1.85 19.54
C ILE A 193 3.99 0.60 18.73
N TYR A 194 3.00 0.02 18.05
CA TYR A 194 3.15 -1.19 17.26
C TYR A 194 2.21 -1.20 16.06
N ASN A 195 2.47 -2.02 15.06
CA ASN A 195 1.55 -2.21 13.95
C ASN A 195 0.51 -3.27 14.30
N SER A 196 -0.75 -2.95 14.10
CA SER A 196 -1.87 -3.85 14.39
C SER A 196 -1.90 -5.03 13.42
N ASN A 197 -2.04 -6.25 13.94
CA ASN A 197 -2.24 -7.46 13.14
C ASN A 197 -3.57 -7.46 12.38
N GLU A 198 -4.51 -6.62 12.80
CA GLU A 198 -5.79 -6.43 12.10
C GLU A 198 -5.61 -5.85 10.70
N ALA A 199 -4.62 -4.96 10.53
CA ALA A 199 -4.27 -4.44 9.21
C ALA A 199 -3.23 -5.31 8.46
N GLY A 200 -2.59 -6.22 9.19
CA GLY A 200 -1.35 -6.83 8.75
C GLY A 200 -0.17 -5.86 8.82
N TYR A 201 1.04 -6.40 8.80
CA TYR A 201 2.27 -5.60 8.85
C TYR A 201 3.42 -6.29 8.13
N VAL A 202 4.43 -5.51 7.78
CA VAL A 202 5.59 -5.98 7.01
C VAL A 202 6.86 -5.71 7.78
N LEU A 203 7.74 -6.70 7.80
CA LEU A 203 9.11 -6.62 8.29
C LEU A 203 10.09 -6.76 7.13
N SER A 204 11.13 -5.94 7.12
CA SER A 204 12.26 -6.14 6.23
C SER A 204 13.17 -7.25 6.74
N ARG A 205 14.01 -7.81 5.85
CA ARG A 205 15.09 -8.73 6.23
C ARG A 205 15.95 -8.15 7.34
N GLY A 206 16.35 -6.88 7.23
CA GLY A 206 17.18 -6.21 8.25
C GLY A 206 16.50 -6.12 9.62
N ALA A 207 15.17 -5.96 9.68
CA ALA A 207 14.42 -6.00 10.94
C ALA A 207 14.39 -7.42 11.51
N VAL A 208 14.13 -8.45 10.69
CA VAL A 208 14.11 -9.86 11.09
C VAL A 208 15.49 -10.30 11.59
N GLU A 209 16.55 -10.02 10.84
CA GLU A 209 17.92 -10.36 11.26
C GLU A 209 18.34 -9.68 12.57
N THR A 210 17.90 -8.42 12.78
CA THR A 210 18.17 -7.71 14.03
C THR A 210 17.46 -8.38 15.19
N PHE A 211 16.21 -8.82 14.99
CA PHE A 211 15.44 -9.57 15.98
C PHE A 211 16.10 -10.92 16.30
N GLN A 212 16.47 -11.70 15.28
CA GLN A 212 17.13 -13.00 15.43
C GLN A 212 18.48 -12.94 16.16
N LYS A 213 19.22 -11.84 16.00
CA LYS A 213 20.50 -11.62 16.71
C LYS A 213 20.32 -11.25 18.17
N ALA A 214 19.19 -10.61 18.50
CA ALA A 214 18.93 -10.06 19.82
C ALA A 214 18.19 -11.01 20.75
N TYR A 215 17.41 -11.93 20.21
CA TYR A 215 16.49 -12.75 20.98
C TYR A 215 16.63 -14.25 20.69
N SER A 216 16.21 -15.04 21.66
CA SER A 216 16.15 -16.50 21.63
C SER A 216 14.76 -17.00 22.00
N GLU A 217 14.48 -18.29 21.82
CA GLU A 217 13.20 -18.91 22.18
C GLU A 217 12.85 -18.71 23.67
N THR A 218 13.84 -18.74 24.55
CA THR A 218 13.63 -18.53 26.00
C THR A 218 13.13 -17.13 26.32
N GLU A 219 13.58 -16.12 25.57
CA GLU A 219 13.12 -14.74 25.75
C GLU A 219 11.71 -14.53 25.26
N CYS A 220 11.28 -15.28 24.23
CA CYS A 220 9.88 -15.28 23.77
C CYS A 220 8.89 -15.75 24.84
N LEU A 221 9.33 -16.54 25.81
CA LEU A 221 8.53 -17.08 26.91
C LEU A 221 8.35 -16.10 28.08
N ASN A 222 9.11 -15.01 28.13
CA ASN A 222 9.12 -14.09 29.26
C ASN A 222 7.93 -13.12 29.23
N HIS A 223 7.30 -12.95 30.40
CA HIS A 223 6.30 -11.90 30.68
C HIS A 223 5.13 -11.82 29.71
N ILE A 224 4.51 -12.97 29.36
CA ILE A 224 3.34 -13.02 28.50
C ILE A 224 2.07 -12.95 29.38
N TYR A 225 1.35 -11.85 29.27
CA TYR A 225 0.09 -11.63 29.99
C TYR A 225 -1.14 -11.76 29.08
N TRP A 226 -0.96 -11.47 27.76
CA TRP A 226 -2.04 -11.44 26.78
C TRP A 226 -1.72 -12.31 25.57
N ASN A 227 -2.75 -12.72 24.85
CA ASN A 227 -2.61 -13.42 23.57
C ASN A 227 -2.68 -12.39 22.41
N ARG A 228 -1.74 -11.42 22.42
CA ARG A 228 -1.62 -10.33 21.44
C ARG A 228 -0.21 -10.32 20.85
N GLU A 229 -0.06 -11.09 19.77
CA GLU A 229 1.23 -11.28 19.07
C GLU A 229 1.76 -9.98 18.47
N ASP A 230 0.89 -9.13 17.97
CA ASP A 230 1.22 -7.82 17.39
C ASP A 230 1.83 -6.86 18.43
N PHE A 231 1.21 -6.79 19.61
CA PHE A 231 1.71 -5.98 20.71
C PHE A 231 3.10 -6.43 21.18
N TYR A 232 3.28 -7.74 21.40
CA TYR A 232 4.56 -8.27 21.87
C TYR A 232 5.65 -8.10 20.82
N LEU A 233 5.38 -8.38 19.55
CA LEU A 233 6.33 -8.14 18.48
C LEU A 233 6.75 -6.67 18.45
N GLY A 234 5.80 -5.74 18.50
CA GLY A 234 6.08 -4.32 18.54
C GLY A 234 6.90 -3.89 19.75
N LYS A 235 6.62 -4.46 20.94
CA LYS A 235 7.40 -4.22 22.16
C LYS A 235 8.86 -4.70 22.03
N TYR A 236 9.06 -5.90 21.51
CA TYR A 236 10.40 -6.45 21.31
C TYR A 236 11.19 -5.68 20.23
N LEU A 237 10.52 -5.29 19.14
CA LEU A 237 11.14 -4.46 18.09
C LEU A 237 11.50 -3.06 18.63
N ALA A 238 10.63 -2.45 19.44
CA ALA A 238 10.90 -1.14 20.05
C ALA A 238 12.16 -1.15 20.94
N ASN A 239 12.41 -2.24 21.67
CA ASN A 239 13.66 -2.41 22.43
C ASN A 239 14.91 -2.44 21.54
N LEU A 240 14.75 -2.73 20.25
CA LEU A 240 15.82 -2.73 19.25
C LEU A 240 15.86 -1.43 18.43
N ASN A 241 15.14 -0.39 18.88
CA ASN A 241 14.95 0.86 18.16
C ASN A 241 14.32 0.68 16.76
N ILE A 242 13.46 -0.34 16.59
CA ILE A 242 12.67 -0.58 15.40
C ILE A 242 11.21 -0.23 15.72
N THR A 243 10.76 0.92 15.25
CA THR A 243 9.41 1.42 15.48
C THR A 243 8.60 1.46 14.18
N PRO A 244 7.27 1.42 14.26
CA PRO A 244 6.42 1.61 13.09
C PRO A 244 6.73 2.89 12.32
N ILE A 245 6.70 2.81 11.01
CA ILE A 245 6.93 3.93 10.09
C ILE A 245 5.60 4.35 9.48
N ASP A 246 5.45 5.65 9.20
CA ASP A 246 4.28 6.18 8.49
C ASP A 246 4.23 5.61 7.06
N THR A 247 3.16 4.87 6.76
CA THR A 247 2.95 4.17 5.49
C THR A 247 1.90 4.83 4.60
N LYS A 248 1.41 6.02 4.95
CA LYS A 248 0.48 6.76 4.08
C LYS A 248 1.10 7.01 2.72
N ASP A 249 0.25 7.05 1.70
CA ASP A 249 0.68 7.47 0.39
C ASP A 249 0.93 9.02 0.35
N LYS A 250 1.35 9.51 -0.81
CA LYS A 250 1.63 10.94 -1.03
C LYS A 250 0.40 11.86 -0.81
N ASP A 251 -0.80 11.31 -0.90
CA ASP A 251 -2.07 12.01 -0.74
C ASP A 251 -2.59 11.92 0.71
N GLY A 252 -1.80 11.33 1.62
CA GLY A 252 -2.13 11.14 3.02
C GLY A 252 -3.16 10.03 3.26
N LEU A 253 -3.32 9.11 2.29
CA LEU A 253 -4.29 8.03 2.35
C LEU A 253 -3.64 6.75 2.89
N SER A 254 -4.40 5.99 3.70
CA SER A 254 -3.94 4.72 4.26
C SER A 254 -3.79 3.65 3.18
N ILE A 255 -2.77 2.81 3.32
CA ILE A 255 -2.54 1.63 2.48
C ILE A 255 -2.77 0.31 3.22
N PHE A 256 -2.76 0.31 4.56
CA PHE A 256 -3.08 -0.83 5.40
C PHE A 256 -4.38 -0.56 6.17
N HIS A 257 -5.36 -1.46 6.07
CA HIS A 257 -6.70 -1.22 6.60
C HIS A 257 -7.09 -2.27 7.65
N PRO A 258 -7.19 -1.87 8.95
CA PRO A 258 -7.57 -2.77 10.04
C PRO A 258 -9.08 -3.07 10.06
N TYR A 259 -9.81 -2.70 9.02
CA TYR A 259 -11.26 -2.82 8.93
C TYR A 259 -11.70 -3.48 7.63
N SER A 260 -12.89 -4.06 7.62
CA SER A 260 -13.53 -4.57 6.41
C SER A 260 -13.91 -3.42 5.46
N TRP A 261 -14.08 -3.71 4.19
CA TRP A 261 -14.48 -2.73 3.18
C TRP A 261 -15.74 -1.95 3.57
N ASN A 262 -16.72 -2.62 4.18
CA ASN A 262 -17.92 -1.94 4.64
C ASN A 262 -17.61 -0.86 5.70
N HIS A 263 -16.70 -1.13 6.63
CA HIS A 263 -16.29 -0.16 7.64
C HIS A 263 -15.33 0.89 7.10
N VAL A 264 -14.59 0.57 6.06
CA VAL A 264 -13.63 1.47 5.43
C VAL A 264 -14.35 2.57 4.66
N PHE A 265 -15.41 2.21 3.93
CA PHE A 265 -16.18 3.17 3.12
C PHE A 265 -17.38 3.79 3.85
N PHE A 266 -17.89 3.14 4.89
CA PHE A 266 -19.09 3.53 5.61
C PHE A 266 -18.87 3.52 7.11
N PRO A 267 -18.07 4.23 7.70
CA PRO A 267 -18.21 5.14 8.81
C PRO A 267 -17.12 6.19 8.87
N GLY A 268 -16.58 6.52 7.78
CA GLY A 268 -15.77 7.70 7.71
C GLY A 268 -14.52 7.72 8.59
N GLU A 269 -14.13 8.91 8.91
CA GLU A 269 -12.84 9.27 9.49
C GLU A 269 -12.54 8.74 10.90
N SER A 270 -13.56 8.38 11.69
CA SER A 270 -13.37 8.11 13.13
C SER A 270 -12.39 6.96 13.39
N HIS A 271 -12.40 5.93 12.56
CA HIS A 271 -11.55 4.75 12.73
C HIS A 271 -10.07 5.03 12.42
N TYR A 272 -9.78 5.88 11.44
CA TYR A 272 -8.40 6.23 11.07
C TYR A 272 -7.78 7.27 12.00
N LYS A 273 -8.57 8.00 12.78
CA LYS A 273 -8.09 8.95 13.79
C LYS A 273 -7.41 8.28 14.98
N THR A 274 -7.67 7.00 15.24
CA THR A 274 -7.07 6.25 16.35
C THR A 274 -5.66 5.76 16.07
N GLY A 275 -5.21 5.80 14.81
CA GLY A 275 -3.84 5.47 14.44
C GLY A 275 -2.83 6.50 14.96
N VAL A 276 -1.59 6.05 15.17
CA VAL A 276 -0.46 6.93 15.52
C VAL A 276 -0.18 7.94 14.40
N PHE A 277 -0.37 7.51 13.16
CA PHE A 277 -0.28 8.35 11.97
C PHE A 277 -1.68 8.52 11.38
N PRO A 278 -2.45 9.53 11.80
CA PRO A 278 -3.81 9.73 11.30
C PRO A 278 -3.83 9.78 9.77
N ALA A 279 -4.72 9.01 9.19
CA ALA A 279 -4.86 8.90 7.73
C ALA A 279 -6.33 9.03 7.34
N ARG A 280 -6.58 9.21 6.06
CA ARG A 280 -7.90 9.05 5.43
C ARG A 280 -7.95 7.71 4.69
N CYS A 281 -9.10 7.16 4.45
CA CYS A 281 -9.29 6.05 3.55
C CYS A 281 -9.47 6.58 2.12
N CYS A 282 -9.11 5.88 1.10
CA CYS A 282 -8.20 4.74 1.00
C CYS A 282 -7.29 5.03 -0.18
N SER A 283 -6.04 4.61 -0.10
CA SER A 283 -5.15 4.71 -1.26
C SER A 283 -5.68 3.89 -2.44
N LYS A 284 -5.50 4.41 -3.64
CA LYS A 284 -5.74 3.65 -4.89
C LYS A 284 -4.80 2.44 -5.03
N LYS A 285 -3.72 2.41 -4.23
CA LYS A 285 -2.75 1.33 -4.14
C LYS A 285 -2.72 0.70 -2.75
N SER A 286 -3.90 0.50 -2.17
CA SER A 286 -4.06 -0.20 -0.89
C SER A 286 -3.47 -1.60 -0.93
N VAL A 287 -2.91 -2.03 0.19
CA VAL A 287 -2.21 -3.31 0.34
C VAL A 287 -3.08 -4.36 1.01
N THR A 288 -3.70 -4.02 2.15
CA THR A 288 -4.45 -5.01 2.95
C THR A 288 -5.80 -4.48 3.39
N PHE A 289 -6.76 -5.41 3.50
CA PHE A 289 -8.07 -5.19 4.09
C PHE A 289 -8.41 -6.37 5.00
N MET A 290 -8.80 -6.09 6.24
CA MET A 290 -9.14 -7.10 7.24
C MET A 290 -10.64 -7.41 7.24
N GLY A 291 -11.05 -8.46 7.95
CA GLY A 291 -12.46 -8.84 8.16
C GLY A 291 -13.13 -9.44 6.93
N ILE A 292 -12.35 -10.04 6.05
CA ILE A 292 -12.80 -10.68 4.82
C ILE A 292 -12.92 -12.18 5.06
N GLU A 293 -14.13 -12.71 5.11
CA GLU A 293 -14.38 -14.15 5.20
C GLU A 293 -14.18 -14.83 3.84
N ALA A 294 -14.06 -16.15 3.84
CA ALA A 294 -13.69 -16.96 2.70
C ALA A 294 -14.51 -16.68 1.42
N ASP A 295 -15.83 -16.60 1.53
CA ASP A 295 -16.74 -16.32 0.40
C ASP A 295 -16.46 -14.95 -0.24
N LYS A 296 -16.15 -13.95 0.56
CA LYS A 296 -15.81 -12.61 0.08
C LYS A 296 -14.42 -12.55 -0.53
N MET A 297 -13.47 -13.40 -0.10
CA MET A 297 -12.15 -13.47 -0.73
C MET A 297 -12.25 -13.88 -2.20
N TYR A 298 -13.07 -14.90 -2.52
CA TYR A 298 -13.32 -15.28 -3.91
C TYR A 298 -14.01 -14.17 -4.69
N THR A 299 -14.99 -13.49 -4.09
CA THR A 299 -15.72 -12.38 -4.71
C THR A 299 -14.76 -11.24 -5.05
N TYR A 300 -13.92 -10.82 -4.10
CA TYR A 300 -12.97 -9.71 -4.31
C TYR A 300 -11.89 -10.08 -5.32
N HIS A 301 -11.39 -11.32 -5.28
CA HIS A 301 -10.44 -11.80 -6.28
C HIS A 301 -11.07 -11.78 -7.68
N TYR A 302 -12.34 -12.19 -7.82
CA TYR A 302 -13.04 -12.11 -9.09
C TYR A 302 -13.17 -10.67 -9.59
N PHE A 303 -13.58 -9.73 -8.75
CA PHE A 303 -13.72 -8.33 -9.13
C PHE A 303 -12.40 -7.66 -9.51
N LEU A 304 -11.32 -7.97 -8.80
CA LEU A 304 -10.03 -7.32 -9.03
C LEU A 304 -9.26 -7.92 -10.22
N TYR A 305 -9.38 -9.22 -10.46
CA TYR A 305 -8.51 -9.91 -11.41
C TYR A 305 -9.24 -10.60 -12.58
N LYS A 306 -10.54 -10.75 -12.52
CA LYS A 306 -11.30 -11.52 -13.52
C LYS A 306 -12.43 -10.73 -14.20
N LEU A 307 -13.15 -9.87 -13.43
CA LEU A 307 -14.25 -9.10 -13.98
C LEU A 307 -13.74 -8.11 -15.01
N GLN A 308 -14.40 -8.09 -16.15
CA GLN A 308 -14.11 -7.16 -17.24
C GLN A 308 -15.37 -6.38 -17.58
N ILE A 309 -15.24 -5.06 -17.66
CA ILE A 309 -16.35 -4.18 -18.01
C ILE A 309 -16.30 -3.90 -19.51
N PHE A 310 -17.40 -4.24 -20.21
CA PHE A 310 -17.57 -3.88 -21.62
C PHE A 310 -17.90 -2.40 -21.75
N THR A 311 -16.97 -1.63 -22.31
CA THR A 311 -17.16 -0.19 -22.55
C THR A 311 -16.91 0.15 -24.02
N LYS A 312 -17.84 0.90 -24.63
CA LYS A 312 -17.71 1.44 -25.99
C LYS A 312 -17.34 0.40 -27.07
N GLY A 313 -17.87 -0.83 -26.97
CA GLY A 313 -17.61 -1.90 -27.93
C GLY A 313 -16.23 -2.56 -27.83
N THR A 314 -15.39 -2.19 -26.88
CA THR A 314 -14.12 -2.86 -26.60
C THR A 314 -14.28 -3.82 -25.44
N LEU A 315 -13.67 -5.00 -25.56
CA LEU A 315 -13.55 -5.95 -24.45
C LEU A 315 -12.35 -5.53 -23.59
N GLY A 316 -12.58 -5.33 -22.32
CA GLY A 316 -11.51 -5.03 -21.38
C GLY A 316 -11.86 -3.90 -20.38
N ASN A 317 -11.08 -3.82 -19.31
CA ASN A 317 -11.14 -2.72 -18.36
C ASN A 317 -10.46 -1.49 -18.97
N VAL A 318 -11.12 -0.85 -19.91
CA VAL A 318 -10.71 0.50 -20.30
C VAL A 318 -11.01 1.37 -19.08
N PRO A 319 -10.02 2.05 -18.47
CA PRO A 319 -10.32 2.99 -17.42
C PRO A 319 -11.34 3.97 -17.98
N MET A 320 -12.52 4.01 -17.36
CA MET A 320 -13.44 5.11 -17.62
C MET A 320 -12.60 6.38 -17.52
N LYS A 321 -12.70 7.27 -18.51
CA LYS A 321 -12.16 8.62 -18.29
C LYS A 321 -12.79 9.07 -16.98
N SER A 322 -12.03 8.99 -15.91
CA SER A 322 -12.46 9.57 -14.65
C SER A 322 -12.71 11.02 -15.01
N GLU A 323 -13.96 11.45 -14.91
CA GLU A 323 -14.18 12.88 -14.83
C GLU A 323 -13.28 13.40 -13.71
N PRO A 324 -12.66 14.58 -13.88
CA PRO A 324 -11.83 15.14 -12.83
C PRO A 324 -12.60 15.07 -11.52
N ASP A 325 -11.98 14.58 -10.48
CA ASP A 325 -12.63 14.36 -9.16
C ASP A 325 -13.46 15.58 -8.72
N GLU A 326 -13.07 16.78 -9.15
CA GLU A 326 -13.81 18.02 -8.95
C GLU A 326 -15.22 18.06 -9.55
N ARG A 327 -15.50 17.38 -10.65
CA ARG A 327 -16.83 17.40 -11.26
C ARG A 327 -17.81 16.47 -10.57
N VAL A 328 -17.32 15.34 -10.07
CA VAL A 328 -18.17 14.34 -9.42
C VAL A 328 -18.76 14.88 -8.12
N TRP A 329 -17.94 15.51 -7.28
CA TRP A 329 -18.41 16.07 -6.01
C TRP A 329 -19.25 17.34 -6.20
N LYS A 330 -18.97 18.16 -7.21
CA LYS A 330 -19.81 19.32 -7.55
C LYS A 330 -21.21 18.88 -8.00
N SER A 331 -21.30 17.82 -8.79
CA SER A 331 -22.59 17.22 -9.17
C SER A 331 -23.35 16.73 -7.93
N PHE A 332 -22.68 16.02 -7.04
CA PHE A 332 -23.27 15.55 -5.78
C PHE A 332 -23.78 16.69 -4.89
N LEU A 333 -23.02 17.78 -4.74
CA LEU A 333 -23.44 18.95 -3.96
C LEU A 333 -24.66 19.63 -4.60
N LYS A 334 -24.65 19.79 -5.93
CA LYS A 334 -25.75 20.38 -6.68
C LYS A 334 -27.05 19.59 -6.54
N GLU A 335 -26.98 18.26 -6.64
CA GLU A 335 -28.12 17.36 -6.41
C GLU A 335 -28.74 17.52 -5.01
N ARG A 336 -27.97 18.06 -4.05
CA ARG A 336 -28.39 18.25 -2.66
C ARG A 336 -28.65 19.71 -2.29
N ASN A 337 -28.75 20.58 -3.29
CA ASN A 337 -28.97 22.02 -3.11
C ASN A 337 -27.90 22.71 -2.23
N ILE A 338 -26.68 22.19 -2.24
CA ILE A 338 -25.53 22.81 -1.57
C ILE A 338 -24.78 23.66 -2.62
N HIS A 339 -24.93 24.99 -2.53
CA HIS A 339 -24.43 25.93 -3.52
C HIS A 339 -23.02 26.51 -3.20
N ASP A 340 -22.28 25.89 -2.32
CA ASP A 340 -20.92 26.33 -2.01
C ASP A 340 -19.94 25.80 -3.07
N GLU A 341 -19.66 26.60 -4.09
CA GLU A 341 -18.75 26.23 -5.20
C GLU A 341 -17.28 26.19 -4.77
N ASN A 342 -16.94 26.74 -3.61
CA ASN A 342 -15.57 26.84 -3.09
C ASN A 342 -15.27 25.85 -1.95
N ILE A 343 -16.14 24.87 -1.75
CA ILE A 343 -15.95 23.88 -0.70
C ILE A 343 -14.65 23.09 -0.92
N THR A 344 -13.85 22.97 0.13
CA THR A 344 -12.63 22.16 0.09
C THR A 344 -12.96 20.67 0.12
N ALA A 345 -12.02 19.82 -0.32
CA ALA A 345 -12.19 18.37 -0.27
C ALA A 345 -12.51 17.87 1.15
N ASP A 346 -11.92 18.47 2.18
CA ASP A 346 -12.17 18.12 3.58
C ASP A 346 -13.57 18.53 4.05
N GLN A 347 -14.05 19.68 3.61
CA GLN A 347 -15.42 20.14 3.89
C GLN A 347 -16.45 19.26 3.17
N TYR A 348 -16.20 18.91 1.91
CA TYR A 348 -17.02 17.97 1.16
C TYR A 348 -17.09 16.61 1.84
N TYR A 349 -15.93 16.07 2.27
CA TYR A 349 -15.88 14.80 2.98
C TYR A 349 -16.64 14.84 4.30
N LYS A 350 -16.59 15.96 5.00
CA LYS A 350 -17.38 16.17 6.23
C LYS A 350 -18.88 16.13 5.96
N VAL A 351 -19.34 16.85 4.92
CA VAL A 351 -20.75 16.82 4.49
C VAL A 351 -21.19 15.41 4.14
N TRP A 352 -20.36 14.67 3.42
CA TRP A 352 -20.63 13.29 3.05
C TRP A 352 -20.65 12.35 4.27
N THR A 353 -19.73 12.52 5.20
CA THR A 353 -19.68 11.76 6.45
C THR A 353 -20.89 12.04 7.34
N ASP A 354 -21.28 13.29 7.48
CA ASP A 354 -22.46 13.68 8.27
C ASP A 354 -23.75 13.10 7.67
N LEU A 355 -23.86 13.03 6.36
CA LEU A 355 -24.99 12.41 5.66
C LEU A 355 -25.08 10.90 5.88
N ILE A 356 -23.95 10.22 6.01
CA ILE A 356 -23.89 8.75 6.19
C ILE A 356 -24.04 8.36 7.66
N ASN A 357 -23.49 9.13 8.58
CA ASN A 357 -23.58 8.84 10.01
C ASN A 357 -24.99 9.01 10.59
N GLU A 358 -25.87 9.71 9.88
CA GLU A 358 -27.28 9.84 10.21
C GLU A 358 -28.21 9.24 9.14
N PRO A 359 -28.26 7.91 8.97
CA PRO A 359 -29.00 7.26 7.90
C PRO A 359 -30.51 7.56 7.91
N THR A 360 -31.08 7.78 9.10
CA THR A 360 -32.50 8.14 9.26
C THR A 360 -32.81 9.55 8.77
N SER A 361 -31.95 10.52 9.12
CA SER A 361 -32.04 11.89 8.61
C SER A 361 -31.78 11.95 7.10
N PHE A 362 -30.85 11.13 6.61
CA PHE A 362 -30.59 10.97 5.19
C PHE A 362 -31.80 10.43 4.43
N ALA A 363 -32.41 9.34 4.91
CA ALA A 363 -33.59 8.75 4.30
C ALA A 363 -34.79 9.71 4.32
N ALA A 364 -34.96 10.51 5.38
CA ALA A 364 -36.01 11.51 5.47
C ALA A 364 -35.80 12.66 4.47
N ARG A 365 -34.56 13.10 4.24
CA ARG A 365 -34.22 14.11 3.23
C ARG A 365 -34.46 13.60 1.82
N MET A 366 -34.00 12.35 1.51
CA MET A 366 -34.22 11.71 0.22
C MET A 366 -35.70 11.52 -0.12
N LYS A 367 -36.57 11.27 0.87
CA LYS A 367 -38.03 11.23 0.68
C LYS A 367 -38.62 12.59 0.38
N LYS A 368 -38.08 13.67 0.91
CA LYS A 368 -38.52 15.03 0.68
C LYS A 368 -38.23 15.48 -0.75
N ASP A 369 -37.03 15.11 -1.26
CA ASP A 369 -36.60 15.46 -2.63
C ASP A 369 -37.39 14.70 -3.71
N THR A 370 -37.95 13.51 -3.39
CA THR A 370 -38.81 12.74 -4.35
C THR A 370 -40.25 13.22 -4.42
N VAL A 371 -40.70 13.97 -3.43
CA VAL A 371 -42.08 14.52 -3.40
C VAL A 371 -42.21 15.82 -4.20
N ASP A 372 -41.12 16.56 -4.42
CA ASP A 372 -41.13 17.81 -5.19
C ASP A 372 -41.04 17.60 -6.72
N TYR A 373 -40.98 16.33 -7.19
CA TYR A 373 -40.95 15.96 -8.62
C TYR A 373 -42.22 15.21 -9.09
N SER A 374 -43.30 15.20 -8.29
CA SER A 374 -44.56 14.56 -8.67
C SER A 374 -45.67 15.56 -8.95
#